data_2f27b70f2b69ae60efd96db8bbda3ace
#
_entry.id   2f27b70f2b69ae60efd96db8bbda3ace
#
_cell.length_a   1.000
_cell.length_b   1.000
_cell.length_c   1.000
_cell.angle_alpha   90.00
_cell.angle_beta   90.00
_cell.angle_gamma   90.00
#
_symmetry.space_group_name_H-M   'P 1'
#
loop_
_entity.id
_entity.type
_entity.pdbx_description
1 polymer ?
#
loop_
_entity_poly.entity_id
_entity_poly.type
_entity_poly.pdbx_seq_one_letter_code
_entity_poly.pdbx_strand_id
1 'polypeptide(L)'
;WPMSTPERPKQFIDVLGTGHTLLQLTADRFEGICPVENIWVVTSVRYRELVKAQLPGIPDSNILLEPCMRNTAPCIAYAAWKIKKKDPQANLIVTAADHIVMDVPEFKRVIREGIDFVKSEDRILTIGMWPTRPETGYGYIKVKQEEDGAKSGAKVIREVEGFKEKPDLKTAEAYLAAGGYYWNAGIFLWNVRTVEKAYRR
;
A
#
# COMPACT_ATOMS: atom_id res chain seq x y z
N TRP A 1 -10.09 -12.77 14.65
CA TRP A 1 -10.51 -13.99 15.33
C TRP A 1 -12.01 -13.97 15.59
N PRO A 2 -12.75 -15.03 15.33
CA PRO A 2 -12.33 -16.37 14.92
C PRO A 2 -12.20 -16.57 13.39
N MET A 3 -12.44 -15.57 12.57
CA MET A 3 -12.52 -15.68 11.11
C MET A 3 -11.17 -16.08 10.46
N SER A 4 -10.05 -15.57 11.01
CA SER A 4 -8.71 -15.80 10.47
C SER A 4 -7.92 -16.76 11.36
N THR A 5 -7.34 -17.80 10.75
CA THR A 5 -6.46 -18.77 11.40
C THR A 5 -5.10 -18.84 10.68
N PRO A 6 -4.06 -19.45 11.27
CA PRO A 6 -2.79 -19.67 10.57
C PRO A 6 -2.91 -20.53 9.31
N GLU A 7 -3.91 -21.43 9.25
CA GLU A 7 -4.19 -22.26 8.08
C GLU A 7 -4.98 -21.53 7.02
N ARG A 8 -5.81 -20.55 7.43
CA ARG A 8 -6.66 -19.76 6.54
C ARG A 8 -6.62 -18.28 6.96
N PRO A 9 -5.55 -17.55 6.64
CA PRO A 9 -5.45 -16.11 6.92
C PRO A 9 -6.51 -15.29 6.18
N LYS A 10 -6.86 -14.15 6.75
CA LYS A 10 -7.98 -13.30 6.26
C LYS A 10 -7.88 -12.92 4.78
N GLN A 11 -6.68 -12.70 4.27
CA GLN A 11 -6.49 -12.33 2.86
C GLN A 11 -6.95 -13.41 1.86
N PHE A 12 -7.03 -14.67 2.30
CA PHE A 12 -7.51 -15.79 1.48
C PHE A 12 -8.99 -16.12 1.71
N ILE A 13 -9.72 -15.25 2.40
CA ILE A 13 -11.13 -15.43 2.74
C ILE A 13 -11.98 -14.41 1.97
N ASP A 14 -13.12 -14.86 1.44
CA ASP A 14 -14.18 -13.96 0.99
C ASP A 14 -14.93 -13.41 2.22
N VAL A 15 -14.47 -12.26 2.68
CA VAL A 15 -15.02 -11.60 3.88
C VAL A 15 -16.32 -10.86 3.57
N LEU A 16 -16.50 -10.44 2.31
CA LEU A 16 -17.64 -9.64 1.87
C LEU A 16 -18.77 -10.47 1.25
N GLY A 17 -18.56 -11.75 1.01
CA GLY A 17 -19.55 -12.60 0.34
C GLY A 17 -19.73 -12.25 -1.15
N THR A 18 -18.70 -11.72 -1.79
CA THR A 18 -18.71 -11.27 -3.19
C THR A 18 -18.28 -12.35 -4.17
N GLY A 19 -17.86 -13.51 -3.68
CA GLY A 19 -17.21 -14.56 -4.47
C GLY A 19 -15.71 -14.38 -4.64
N HIS A 20 -15.13 -13.25 -4.17
CA HIS A 20 -13.72 -12.92 -4.25
C HIS A 20 -13.10 -12.77 -2.86
N THR A 21 -11.93 -13.36 -2.68
CA THR A 21 -11.13 -13.17 -1.45
C THR A 21 -10.52 -11.77 -1.40
N LEU A 22 -10.05 -11.32 -0.22
CA LEU A 22 -9.38 -10.02 -0.10
C LEU A 22 -8.14 -9.93 -0.99
N LEU A 23 -7.41 -11.02 -1.19
CA LEU A 23 -6.28 -11.08 -2.11
C LEU A 23 -6.71 -10.86 -3.56
N GLN A 24 -7.80 -11.52 -4.00
CA GLN A 24 -8.36 -11.33 -5.34
C GLN A 24 -8.87 -9.91 -5.53
N LEU A 25 -9.67 -9.37 -4.60
CA LEU A 25 -10.13 -7.98 -4.63
C LEU A 25 -8.96 -6.99 -4.67
N THR A 26 -7.83 -7.33 -4.03
CA THR A 26 -6.62 -6.52 -4.08
C THR A 26 -5.99 -6.53 -5.48
N ALA A 27 -5.93 -7.67 -6.15
CA ALA A 27 -5.43 -7.75 -7.53
C ALA A 27 -6.38 -7.06 -8.52
N ASP A 28 -7.67 -7.31 -8.41
CA ASP A 28 -8.72 -6.81 -9.32
C ASP A 28 -8.74 -5.27 -9.39
N ARG A 29 -8.53 -4.58 -8.27
CA ARG A 29 -8.51 -3.10 -8.25
C ARG A 29 -7.36 -2.49 -9.03
N PHE A 30 -6.33 -3.27 -9.37
CA PHE A 30 -5.21 -2.83 -10.23
C PHE A 30 -5.44 -3.13 -11.72
N GLU A 31 -6.56 -3.74 -12.09
CA GLU A 31 -6.93 -3.94 -13.49
C GLU A 31 -6.96 -2.60 -14.24
N GLY A 32 -6.28 -2.55 -15.39
CA GLY A 32 -6.10 -1.33 -16.19
C GLY A 32 -5.06 -0.34 -15.62
N ILE A 33 -4.33 -0.72 -14.57
CA ILE A 33 -3.17 0.01 -14.04
C ILE A 33 -1.90 -0.83 -14.19
N CYS A 34 -1.96 -2.08 -13.74
CA CYS A 34 -0.83 -3.00 -13.72
C CYS A 34 -1.24 -4.30 -14.41
N PRO A 35 -0.54 -4.72 -15.48
CA PRO A 35 -0.76 -6.03 -16.09
C PRO A 35 -0.51 -7.15 -15.08
N VAL A 36 -1.28 -8.24 -15.17
CA VAL A 36 -1.24 -9.34 -14.21
C VAL A 36 0.17 -9.97 -14.10
N GLU A 37 0.91 -10.01 -15.18
CA GLU A 37 2.29 -10.49 -15.23
C GLU A 37 3.30 -9.60 -14.48
N ASN A 38 2.88 -8.40 -14.07
CA ASN A 38 3.66 -7.48 -13.25
C ASN A 38 3.17 -7.41 -11.80
N ILE A 39 2.17 -8.18 -11.43
CA ILE A 39 1.76 -8.34 -10.03
C ILE A 39 2.72 -9.32 -9.34
N TRP A 40 3.23 -8.91 -8.18
CA TRP A 40 4.12 -9.70 -7.34
C TRP A 40 3.48 -9.91 -5.99
N VAL A 41 3.55 -11.14 -5.48
CA VAL A 41 3.04 -11.48 -4.15
C VAL A 41 4.19 -11.97 -3.29
N VAL A 42 4.40 -11.32 -2.15
CA VAL A 42 5.37 -11.79 -1.14
C VAL A 42 4.60 -12.47 -0.03
N THR A 43 4.94 -13.70 0.25
CA THR A 43 4.21 -14.51 1.22
C THR A 43 5.11 -15.57 1.86
N SER A 44 4.59 -16.29 2.85
CA SER A 44 5.25 -17.46 3.42
C SER A 44 5.15 -18.66 2.47
N VAL A 45 6.13 -19.55 2.53
CA VAL A 45 6.13 -20.86 1.82
C VAL A 45 4.79 -21.59 2.01
N ARG A 46 4.22 -21.53 3.22
CA ARG A 46 2.95 -22.18 3.58
C ARG A 46 1.78 -21.77 2.68
N TYR A 47 1.77 -20.55 2.17
CA TYR A 47 0.63 -19.99 1.44
C TYR A 47 0.83 -19.95 -0.08
N ARG A 48 1.93 -20.50 -0.58
CA ARG A 48 2.22 -20.51 -2.02
C ARG A 48 1.07 -21.05 -2.86
N GLU A 49 0.57 -22.23 -2.48
CA GLU A 49 -0.49 -22.90 -3.25
C GLU A 49 -1.84 -22.16 -3.16
N LEU A 50 -2.12 -21.49 -2.04
CA LEU A 50 -3.29 -20.62 -1.92
C LEU A 50 -3.20 -19.42 -2.86
N VAL A 51 -2.02 -18.79 -2.96
CA VAL A 51 -1.80 -17.68 -3.92
C VAL A 51 -1.99 -18.16 -5.34
N LYS A 52 -1.41 -19.29 -5.72
CA LYS A 52 -1.55 -19.86 -7.07
C LYS A 52 -2.98 -20.20 -7.42
N ALA A 53 -3.72 -20.78 -6.49
CA ALA A 53 -5.12 -21.14 -6.69
C ALA A 53 -6.03 -19.90 -6.85
N GLN A 54 -5.74 -18.81 -6.12
CA GLN A 54 -6.57 -17.61 -6.13
C GLN A 54 -6.16 -16.59 -7.20
N LEU A 55 -4.91 -16.58 -7.62
CA LEU A 55 -4.36 -15.68 -8.64
C LEU A 55 -3.63 -16.48 -9.75
N PRO A 56 -4.34 -17.33 -10.50
CA PRO A 56 -3.72 -18.23 -11.48
C PRO A 56 -3.03 -17.50 -12.65
N GLY A 57 -3.36 -16.22 -12.88
CA GLY A 57 -2.72 -15.39 -13.91
C GLY A 57 -1.35 -14.84 -13.54
N ILE A 58 -0.93 -14.92 -12.28
CA ILE A 58 0.37 -14.42 -11.82
C ILE A 58 1.46 -15.46 -12.13
N PRO A 59 2.58 -15.05 -12.78
CA PRO A 59 3.70 -15.95 -13.01
C PRO A 59 4.27 -16.54 -11.71
N ASP A 60 4.61 -17.82 -11.68
CA ASP A 60 5.22 -18.48 -10.51
C ASP A 60 6.47 -17.76 -10.00
N SER A 61 7.26 -17.15 -10.90
CA SER A 61 8.44 -16.36 -10.56
C SER A 61 8.13 -15.10 -9.75
N ASN A 62 6.89 -14.64 -9.79
CA ASN A 62 6.43 -13.44 -9.10
C ASN A 62 5.83 -13.74 -7.72
N ILE A 63 5.70 -15.02 -7.36
CA ILE A 63 5.31 -15.44 -6.01
C ILE A 63 6.60 -15.60 -5.19
N LEU A 64 6.95 -14.58 -4.43
CA LEU A 64 8.16 -14.54 -3.63
C LEU A 64 7.88 -15.13 -2.25
N LEU A 65 8.69 -16.12 -1.89
CA LEU A 65 8.56 -16.82 -0.62
C LEU A 65 9.59 -16.29 0.37
N GLU A 66 9.12 -15.75 1.48
CA GLU A 66 9.99 -15.30 2.56
C GLU A 66 10.46 -16.51 3.38
N PRO A 67 11.77 -16.65 3.60
CA PRO A 67 12.29 -17.71 4.46
C PRO A 67 11.95 -17.49 5.94
N CYS A 68 11.77 -16.23 6.34
CA CYS A 68 11.33 -15.83 7.68
C CYS A 68 10.61 -14.49 7.62
N MET A 69 9.57 -14.34 8.43
CA MET A 69 8.81 -13.10 8.53
C MET A 69 9.61 -12.05 9.31
N ARG A 70 10.01 -10.96 8.64
CA ARG A 70 10.80 -9.85 9.20
C ARG A 70 10.11 -8.49 9.08
N ASN A 71 8.78 -8.47 9.11
CA ASN A 71 7.96 -7.28 8.89
C ASN A 71 8.05 -6.70 7.47
N THR A 72 7.49 -5.51 7.28
CA THR A 72 7.23 -4.93 5.95
C THR A 72 8.50 -4.50 5.21
N ALA A 73 9.46 -3.85 5.89
CA ALA A 73 10.61 -3.27 5.21
C ALA A 73 11.49 -4.30 4.49
N PRO A 74 11.94 -5.42 5.12
CA PRO A 74 12.68 -6.46 4.43
C PRO A 74 11.87 -7.16 3.32
N CYS A 75 10.55 -7.33 3.50
CA CYS A 75 9.65 -7.85 2.49
C CYS A 75 9.68 -6.98 1.22
N ILE A 76 9.53 -5.65 1.38
CA ILE A 76 9.59 -4.68 0.29
C ILE A 76 10.98 -4.70 -0.38
N ALA A 77 12.05 -4.68 0.40
CA ALA A 77 13.40 -4.75 -0.12
C ALA A 77 13.61 -5.98 -1.00
N TYR A 78 13.21 -7.16 -0.50
CA TYR A 78 13.32 -8.41 -1.24
C TYR A 78 12.59 -8.35 -2.59
N ALA A 79 11.34 -7.89 -2.61
CA ALA A 79 10.58 -7.72 -3.84
C ALA A 79 11.23 -6.68 -4.77
N ALA A 80 11.61 -5.52 -4.25
CA ALA A 80 12.20 -4.44 -5.04
C ALA A 80 13.49 -4.88 -5.75
N TRP A 81 14.37 -5.64 -5.07
CA TRP A 81 15.60 -6.17 -5.69
C TRP A 81 15.32 -7.21 -6.78
N LYS A 82 14.31 -8.06 -6.57
CA LYS A 82 13.87 -9.02 -7.60
C LYS A 82 13.30 -8.33 -8.82
N ILE A 83 12.44 -7.34 -8.60
CA ILE A 83 11.82 -6.56 -9.68
C ILE A 83 12.89 -5.75 -10.42
N LYS A 84 13.80 -5.07 -9.71
CA LYS A 84 14.89 -4.30 -10.31
C LYS A 84 15.76 -5.12 -11.24
N LYS A 85 16.01 -6.39 -10.90
CA LYS A 85 16.77 -7.29 -11.76
C LYS A 85 16.07 -7.56 -13.11
N LYS A 86 14.72 -7.53 -13.10
CA LYS A 86 13.88 -7.72 -14.29
C LYS A 86 13.68 -6.42 -15.05
N ASP A 87 13.42 -5.33 -14.31
CA ASP A 87 13.22 -3.98 -14.84
C ASP A 87 13.86 -2.93 -13.91
N PRO A 88 15.03 -2.38 -14.29
CA PRO A 88 15.72 -1.34 -13.50
C PRO A 88 15.00 0.01 -13.44
N GLN A 89 13.94 0.20 -14.21
CA GLN A 89 13.16 1.44 -14.27
C GLN A 89 11.77 1.29 -13.66
N ALA A 90 11.45 0.12 -13.10
CA ALA A 90 10.11 -0.17 -12.58
C ALA A 90 9.64 0.87 -11.56
N ASN A 91 8.37 1.26 -11.69
CA ASN A 91 7.65 1.97 -10.63
C ASN A 91 6.86 0.93 -9.82
N LEU A 92 7.00 0.98 -8.53
CA LEU A 92 6.43 0.04 -7.59
C LEU A 92 5.23 0.64 -6.89
N ILE A 93 4.17 -0.14 -6.77
CA ILE A 93 3.05 0.11 -5.87
C ILE A 93 3.06 -1.02 -4.86
N VAL A 94 3.21 -0.67 -3.59
CA VAL A 94 3.20 -1.63 -2.49
C VAL A 94 1.92 -1.46 -1.70
N THR A 95 1.18 -2.55 -1.52
CA THR A 95 -0.07 -2.56 -0.78
C THR A 95 -0.21 -3.84 0.05
N ALA A 96 -0.91 -3.76 1.17
CA ALA A 96 -1.37 -4.93 1.89
C ALA A 96 -2.49 -5.64 1.11
N ALA A 97 -2.59 -6.95 1.28
CA ALA A 97 -3.58 -7.80 0.59
C ALA A 97 -4.87 -8.02 1.41
N ASP A 98 -5.16 -7.15 2.38
CA ASP A 98 -6.28 -7.32 3.31
C ASP A 98 -7.13 -6.05 3.50
N HIS A 99 -6.91 -5.06 2.64
CA HIS A 99 -7.68 -3.83 2.64
C HIS A 99 -8.88 -3.92 1.69
N ILE A 100 -10.01 -3.38 2.15
CA ILE A 100 -11.20 -3.18 1.32
C ILE A 100 -11.18 -1.74 0.82
N VAL A 101 -11.33 -1.58 -0.50
CA VAL A 101 -11.44 -0.28 -1.17
C VAL A 101 -12.84 -0.18 -1.76
N MET A 102 -13.65 0.73 -1.24
CA MET A 102 -15.06 0.89 -1.68
C MET A 102 -15.17 1.72 -2.95
N ASP A 103 -14.39 2.79 -3.07
CA ASP A 103 -14.35 3.64 -4.26
C ASP A 103 -13.15 3.27 -5.14
N VAL A 104 -13.33 2.23 -5.95
CA VAL A 104 -12.29 1.73 -6.87
C VAL A 104 -11.97 2.75 -7.97
N PRO A 105 -12.92 3.48 -8.58
CA PRO A 105 -12.62 4.53 -9.55
C PRO A 105 -11.70 5.62 -8.97
N GLU A 106 -12.01 6.16 -7.80
CA GLU A 106 -11.18 7.16 -7.14
C GLU A 106 -9.81 6.61 -6.75
N PHE A 107 -9.76 5.39 -6.22
CA PHE A 107 -8.50 4.69 -5.96
C PHE A 107 -7.63 4.63 -7.23
N LYS A 108 -8.20 4.19 -8.36
CA LYS A 108 -7.47 4.09 -9.63
C LYS A 108 -6.97 5.45 -10.12
N ARG A 109 -7.76 6.52 -9.93
CA ARG A 109 -7.36 7.90 -10.28
C ARG A 109 -6.13 8.33 -9.46
N VAL A 110 -6.20 8.21 -8.14
CA VAL A 110 -5.13 8.59 -7.21
C VAL A 110 -3.85 7.79 -7.47
N ILE A 111 -3.97 6.49 -7.71
CA ILE A 111 -2.81 5.63 -8.01
C ILE A 111 -2.14 6.04 -9.32
N ARG A 112 -2.90 6.36 -10.39
CA ARG A 112 -2.33 6.83 -11.66
C ARG A 112 -1.56 8.14 -11.49
N GLU A 113 -2.13 9.12 -10.79
CA GLU A 113 -1.45 10.38 -10.47
C GLU A 113 -0.16 10.14 -9.67
N GLY A 114 -0.22 9.21 -8.69
CA GLY A 114 0.95 8.83 -7.91
C GLY A 114 2.04 8.16 -8.74
N ILE A 115 1.68 7.29 -9.68
CA ILE A 115 2.64 6.67 -10.62
C ILE A 115 3.30 7.74 -11.49
N ASP A 116 2.53 8.66 -12.05
CA ASP A 116 3.05 9.72 -12.92
C ASP A 116 4.02 10.64 -12.16
N PHE A 117 3.73 10.92 -10.90
CA PHE A 117 4.64 11.66 -10.03
C PHE A 117 5.95 10.92 -9.78
N VAL A 118 5.93 9.66 -9.37
CA VAL A 118 7.15 8.91 -9.02
C VAL A 118 7.99 8.49 -10.24
N LYS A 119 7.44 8.59 -11.47
CA LYS A 119 8.23 8.43 -12.70
C LYS A 119 9.25 9.54 -12.89
N SER A 120 8.89 10.78 -12.54
CA SER A 120 9.70 11.98 -12.72
C SER A 120 10.45 12.39 -11.47
N GLU A 121 9.93 12.06 -10.28
CA GLU A 121 10.45 12.52 -9.00
C GLU A 121 11.14 11.41 -8.21
N ASP A 122 12.32 11.70 -7.68
CA ASP A 122 13.06 10.78 -6.78
C ASP A 122 12.49 10.87 -5.36
N ARG A 123 11.20 10.54 -5.22
CA ARG A 123 10.40 10.65 -4.00
C ARG A 123 9.67 9.36 -3.69
N ILE A 124 9.34 9.16 -2.42
CA ILE A 124 8.45 8.11 -1.94
C ILE A 124 7.10 8.75 -1.68
N LEU A 125 6.04 8.19 -2.28
CA LEU A 125 4.66 8.55 -1.98
C LEU A 125 4.03 7.55 -1.02
N THR A 126 3.15 8.04 -0.17
CA THR A 126 2.21 7.22 0.61
C THR A 126 0.80 7.76 0.45
N ILE A 127 -0.18 6.87 0.49
CA ILE A 127 -1.60 7.27 0.39
C ILE A 127 -2.09 7.65 1.79
N GLY A 128 -2.55 8.89 1.91
CA GLY A 128 -3.24 9.40 3.08
C GLY A 128 -4.76 9.37 2.87
N MET A 129 -5.50 8.89 3.86
CA MET A 129 -6.95 8.89 3.86
C MET A 129 -7.47 9.98 4.80
N TRP A 130 -8.52 10.68 4.38
CA TRP A 130 -9.14 11.71 5.21
C TRP A 130 -9.73 11.08 6.49
N PRO A 131 -9.32 11.53 7.68
CA PRO A 131 -9.82 10.96 8.92
C PRO A 131 -11.24 11.46 9.20
N THR A 132 -12.15 10.55 9.46
CA THR A 132 -13.57 10.84 9.75
C THR A 132 -13.92 10.70 11.24
N ARG A 133 -12.99 10.15 12.05
CA ARG A 133 -13.12 9.93 13.48
C ARG A 133 -11.74 9.86 14.15
N PRO A 134 -11.64 10.01 15.48
CA PRO A 134 -10.38 9.89 16.20
C PRO A 134 -9.99 8.40 16.39
N GLU A 135 -9.46 7.79 15.33
CA GLU A 135 -9.09 6.38 15.31
C GLU A 135 -7.73 6.15 16.00
N THR A 136 -7.68 5.26 16.99
CA THR A 136 -6.46 4.96 17.76
C THR A 136 -5.69 3.74 17.23
N GLY A 137 -6.31 2.94 16.36
CA GLY A 137 -5.72 1.75 15.76
C GLY A 137 -4.89 2.00 14.50
N TYR A 138 -4.90 3.25 13.98
CA TYR A 138 -4.22 3.60 12.73
C TYR A 138 -3.01 4.50 12.97
N GLY A 139 -2.04 4.42 12.06
CA GLY A 139 -1.00 5.42 11.93
C GLY A 139 -1.56 6.69 11.26
N TYR A 140 -1.02 7.83 11.63
CA TYR A 140 -1.35 9.14 11.05
C TYR A 140 -0.14 9.70 10.29
N ILE A 141 -0.42 10.39 9.19
CA ILE A 141 0.53 11.15 8.39
C ILE A 141 0.25 12.62 8.64
N LYS A 142 1.23 13.34 9.19
CA LYS A 142 1.19 14.79 9.27
C LYS A 142 1.78 15.38 7.99
N VAL A 143 1.06 16.28 7.33
CA VAL A 143 1.55 17.01 6.15
C VAL A 143 1.97 18.42 6.53
N LYS A 144 2.94 18.97 5.80
CA LYS A 144 3.29 20.38 5.92
C LYS A 144 2.08 21.25 5.56
N GLN A 145 1.82 22.25 6.39
CA GLN A 145 0.85 23.29 6.05
C GLN A 145 1.44 24.13 4.91
N GLU A 146 0.67 24.36 3.85
CA GLU A 146 1.06 25.29 2.81
C GLU A 146 0.95 26.71 3.39
N GLU A 147 2.01 27.53 3.23
CA GLU A 147 1.93 28.95 3.52
C GLU A 147 0.83 29.58 2.67
N ASP A 148 0.06 30.46 3.30
CA ASP A 148 -1.18 31.07 2.81
C ASP A 148 -1.26 31.32 1.29
N GLY A 149 -2.31 30.81 0.66
CA GLY A 149 -2.76 31.19 -0.66
C GLY A 149 -3.24 30.09 -1.61
N ALA A 150 -2.88 28.85 -1.41
CA ALA A 150 -3.42 27.76 -2.22
C ALA A 150 -4.81 27.36 -1.69
N LYS A 151 -5.85 27.88 -2.34
CA LYS A 151 -7.24 27.49 -2.09
C LYS A 151 -7.34 25.96 -2.10
N SER A 152 -7.88 25.43 -1.00
CA SER A 152 -8.39 24.07 -0.84
C SER A 152 -8.93 23.54 -2.18
N GLY A 153 -8.28 22.52 -2.75
CA GLY A 153 -8.83 21.79 -3.88
C GLY A 153 -7.86 21.33 -4.97
N ALA A 154 -6.65 21.85 -5.06
CA ALA A 154 -5.83 21.67 -6.27
C ALA A 154 -4.59 20.77 -6.14
N LYS A 155 -4.06 20.51 -4.96
CA LYS A 155 -2.89 19.59 -4.83
C LYS A 155 -3.27 18.33 -4.09
N VAL A 156 -3.35 17.25 -4.85
CA VAL A 156 -3.54 15.89 -4.31
C VAL A 156 -2.28 15.40 -3.59
N ILE A 157 -1.08 15.85 -4.02
CA ILE A 157 0.22 15.43 -3.46
C ILE A 157 0.76 16.52 -2.53
N ARG A 158 1.05 16.14 -1.28
CA ARG A 158 1.55 17.02 -0.22
C ARG A 158 2.83 16.48 0.38
N GLU A 159 3.69 17.36 0.89
CA GLU A 159 4.91 16.96 1.58
C GLU A 159 4.58 16.46 2.99
N VAL A 160 5.14 15.26 3.32
CA VAL A 160 4.98 14.66 4.65
C VAL A 160 5.94 15.33 5.62
N GLU A 161 5.41 15.83 6.75
CA GLU A 161 6.21 16.33 7.87
C GLU A 161 6.64 15.18 8.80
N GLY A 162 5.78 14.17 8.98
CA GLY A 162 6.10 13.02 9.81
C GLY A 162 4.98 12.00 9.93
N PHE A 163 5.34 10.86 10.50
CA PHE A 163 4.41 9.78 10.82
C PHE A 163 4.19 9.73 12.33
N LYS A 164 2.95 9.43 12.72
CA LYS A 164 2.52 9.23 14.11
C LYS A 164 1.83 7.88 14.20
N GLU A 165 2.37 7.00 15.03
CA GLU A 165 1.85 5.63 15.13
C GLU A 165 0.84 5.55 16.27
N LYS A 166 -0.35 5.07 15.98
CA LYS A 166 -1.40 4.66 16.92
C LYS A 166 -1.51 5.56 18.17
N PRO A 167 -1.96 6.81 18.02
CA PRO A 167 -2.07 7.76 19.14
C PRO A 167 -3.12 7.31 20.15
N ASP A 168 -3.07 7.84 21.36
CA ASP A 168 -4.20 7.75 22.27
C ASP A 168 -5.40 8.58 21.79
N LEU A 169 -6.58 8.37 22.39
CA LEU A 169 -7.81 9.02 21.95
C LEU A 169 -7.71 10.55 22.00
N LYS A 170 -7.18 11.11 23.08
CA LYS A 170 -7.03 12.57 23.24
C LYS A 170 -6.13 13.16 22.17
N THR A 171 -5.05 12.48 21.85
CA THR A 171 -4.13 12.88 20.78
C THR A 171 -4.79 12.77 19.40
N ALA A 172 -5.55 11.70 19.15
CA ALA A 172 -6.28 11.53 17.89
C ALA A 172 -7.36 12.61 17.70
N GLU A 173 -8.09 12.99 18.75
CA GLU A 173 -9.04 14.11 18.73
C GLU A 173 -8.34 15.44 18.40
N ALA A 174 -7.17 15.68 19.00
CA ALA A 174 -6.38 16.88 18.72
C ALA A 174 -5.89 16.92 17.26
N TYR A 175 -5.54 15.79 16.67
CA TYR A 175 -5.16 15.73 15.25
C TYR A 175 -6.32 16.07 14.30
N LEU A 176 -7.54 15.62 14.62
CA LEU A 176 -8.72 15.97 13.83
C LEU A 176 -9.04 17.48 13.97
N ALA A 177 -8.97 18.01 15.17
CA ALA A 177 -9.24 19.44 15.43
C ALA A 177 -8.21 20.35 14.76
N ALA A 178 -6.93 19.98 14.76
CA ALA A 178 -5.85 20.75 14.17
C ALA A 178 -5.84 20.72 12.64
N GLY A 179 -6.40 19.66 12.03
CA GLY A 179 -6.29 19.41 10.59
C GLY A 179 -4.86 19.08 10.14
N GLY A 180 -4.70 18.79 8.84
CA GLY A 180 -3.38 18.43 8.27
C GLY A 180 -2.86 17.04 8.66
N TYR A 181 -3.70 16.20 9.24
CA TYR A 181 -3.42 14.81 9.55
C TYR A 181 -4.30 13.89 8.71
N TYR A 182 -3.72 12.80 8.21
CA TYR A 182 -4.38 11.79 7.40
C TYR A 182 -4.10 10.42 7.98
N TRP A 183 -5.02 9.47 7.87
CA TRP A 183 -4.72 8.08 8.19
C TRP A 183 -3.75 7.50 7.17
N ASN A 184 -2.75 6.76 7.63
CA ASN A 184 -1.83 6.04 6.76
C ASN A 184 -2.52 4.79 6.21
N ALA A 185 -2.80 4.79 4.91
CA ALA A 185 -3.37 3.63 4.24
C ALA A 185 -2.38 2.46 4.07
N GLY A 186 -1.10 2.64 4.40
CA GLY A 186 -0.09 1.59 4.20
C GLY A 186 0.17 1.24 2.73
N ILE A 187 -0.20 2.14 1.82
CA ILE A 187 0.04 2.00 0.38
C ILE A 187 1.14 2.99 -0.02
N PHE A 188 2.18 2.48 -0.68
CA PHE A 188 3.35 3.26 -1.05
C PHE A 188 3.63 3.14 -2.54
N LEU A 189 4.13 4.24 -3.13
CA LEU A 189 4.56 4.29 -4.53
C LEU A 189 5.95 4.90 -4.60
N TRP A 190 6.81 4.33 -5.44
CA TRP A 190 8.17 4.83 -5.70
C TRP A 190 8.77 4.18 -6.94
N ASN A 191 9.79 4.81 -7.50
CA ASN A 191 10.65 4.14 -8.47
C ASN A 191 11.62 3.18 -7.73
N VAL A 192 11.93 2.05 -8.34
CA VAL A 192 12.81 1.04 -7.75
C VAL A 192 14.20 1.60 -7.35
N ARG A 193 14.70 2.61 -8.07
CA ARG A 193 15.96 3.28 -7.75
C ARG A 193 15.87 4.14 -6.49
N THR A 194 14.72 4.77 -6.26
CA THR A 194 14.46 5.57 -5.06
C THR A 194 14.46 4.67 -3.82
N VAL A 195 13.77 3.53 -3.88
CA VAL A 195 13.77 2.60 -2.74
C VAL A 195 15.15 2.01 -2.48
N GLU A 196 15.90 1.67 -3.52
CA GLU A 196 17.29 1.19 -3.36
C GLU A 196 18.16 2.21 -2.62
N LYS A 197 18.10 3.49 -3.02
CA LYS A 197 18.85 4.57 -2.33
C LYS A 197 18.46 4.67 -0.86
N ALA A 198 17.14 4.53 -0.54
CA ALA A 198 16.66 4.58 0.82
C ALA A 198 17.18 3.42 1.70
N TYR A 199 17.30 2.22 1.13
CA TYR A 199 17.82 1.05 1.86
C TYR A 199 19.35 0.99 1.97
N ARG A 200 20.09 1.78 1.18
CA ARG A 200 21.56 1.87 1.24
C ARG A 200 22.07 2.91 2.24
N ARG A 201 21.18 3.71 2.83
CA ARG A 201 21.49 4.70 3.86
C ARG A 201 21.42 4.10 5.26
#